data_195856d07a8d7e7c317f5aadb8dbd079
#
_entry.id   195856d07a8d7e7c317f5aadb8dbd079
#
_cell.length_a   1.000
_cell.length_b   1.000
_cell.length_c   1.000
_cell.angle_alpha   90.00
_cell.angle_beta   90.00
_cell.angle_gamma   90.00
#
_symmetry.space_group_name_H-M   'P 1'
#
loop_
_entity.id
_entity.type
_entity.pdbx_description
1 polymer ?
#
loop_
_entity_poly.entity_id
_entity_poly.type
_entity_poly.pdbx_seq_one_letter_code
_entity_poly.pdbx_strand_id
1 'polypeptide(L)'
;MRGLLQDFAIPISLAFQLTSIYDHTIYVALSKVVQKLLPQVTFVSQMMDTLINRSKIQKAFLFDVISKVYIATDSTPVNMQHYEICSELIDVLIDVTCIYGYDEENGSKFDKKSSSIIRLAHANNQENIVLYLREVDKCLALVCLINQSEIHRQHLINYNIDRFKDGLKRIFAHSSELRAKQSGVSAQAATTPRQQ
;
A
#
# COMPACT_ATOMS: atom_id res chain seq x y z
N MET A 1 -0.89 23.89 -22.49
CA MET A 1 0.22 22.98 -22.18
C MET A 1 0.38 21.81 -23.18
N ARG A 2 -0.69 21.21 -23.70
CA ARG A 2 -0.56 20.15 -24.72
C ARG A 2 0.09 20.60 -26.03
N GLY A 3 -0.06 21.87 -26.44
CA GLY A 3 0.49 22.40 -27.71
C GLY A 3 2.02 22.56 -27.70
N LEU A 4 2.64 22.88 -26.56
CA LEU A 4 4.09 23.10 -26.47
C LEU A 4 4.93 21.80 -26.51
N LEU A 5 4.31 20.65 -26.27
CA LEU A 5 5.02 19.36 -26.25
C LEU A 5 5.00 18.63 -27.59
N GLN A 6 4.14 19.07 -28.54
CA GLN A 6 4.11 18.50 -29.90
C GLN A 6 5.34 18.88 -30.74
N ASP A 7 5.99 19.99 -30.41
CA ASP A 7 7.16 20.46 -31.17
C ASP A 7 8.44 19.64 -30.90
N PHE A 8 8.46 18.81 -29.84
CA PHE A 8 9.67 18.05 -29.47
C PHE A 8 9.64 16.58 -29.91
N ALA A 9 8.62 16.12 -30.65
CA ALA A 9 8.47 14.74 -31.15
C ALA A 9 8.68 13.63 -30.09
N ILE A 10 8.55 13.95 -28.79
CA ILE A 10 8.69 13.01 -27.69
C ILE A 10 7.29 12.46 -27.35
N PRO A 11 7.05 11.15 -27.41
CA PRO A 11 5.76 10.55 -27.05
C PRO A 11 5.54 10.62 -25.53
N ILE A 12 5.10 11.78 -25.04
CA ILE A 12 4.81 11.98 -23.61
C ILE A 12 3.33 11.74 -23.37
N SER A 13 3.03 10.77 -22.51
CA SER A 13 1.66 10.53 -22.01
C SER A 13 1.42 11.41 -20.78
N LEU A 14 0.47 12.34 -20.89
CA LEU A 14 0.06 13.23 -19.80
C LEU A 14 -1.24 12.73 -19.17
N ALA A 15 -1.25 12.60 -17.85
CA ALA A 15 -2.44 12.33 -17.06
C ALA A 15 -2.67 13.49 -16.07
N PHE A 16 -3.92 13.93 -15.98
CA PHE A 16 -4.32 14.99 -15.06
C PHE A 16 -5.21 14.39 -13.97
N GLN A 17 -4.98 14.80 -12.73
CA GLN A 17 -5.81 14.47 -11.57
C GLN A 17 -6.25 15.77 -10.90
N LEU A 18 -7.57 15.91 -10.70
CA LEU A 18 -8.10 17.00 -9.90
C LEU A 18 -7.89 16.65 -8.43
N THR A 19 -7.25 17.55 -7.70
CA THR A 19 -6.96 17.38 -6.27
C THR A 19 -7.23 18.68 -5.53
N SER A 20 -7.50 18.58 -4.24
CA SER A 20 -7.61 19.69 -3.31
C SER A 20 -6.55 19.56 -2.22
N ILE A 21 -6.05 20.69 -1.72
CA ILE A 21 -5.18 20.73 -0.55
C ILE A 21 -5.95 20.65 0.77
N TYR A 22 -7.27 20.76 0.71
CA TYR A 22 -8.17 20.76 1.87
C TYR A 22 -8.75 19.39 2.17
N ASP A 23 -8.47 18.40 1.33
CA ASP A 23 -8.98 17.04 1.48
C ASP A 23 -7.90 15.99 1.12
N HIS A 24 -8.22 14.71 1.32
CA HIS A 24 -7.30 13.60 1.07
C HIS A 24 -7.13 13.24 -0.42
N THR A 25 -7.74 13.99 -1.37
CA THR A 25 -7.67 13.68 -2.80
C THR A 25 -6.27 13.73 -3.36
N ILE A 26 -5.38 14.55 -2.78
CA ILE A 26 -3.96 14.63 -3.15
C ILE A 26 -3.24 13.30 -2.92
N TYR A 27 -3.51 12.62 -1.79
CA TYR A 27 -2.87 11.34 -1.47
C TYR A 27 -3.36 10.22 -2.39
N VAL A 28 -4.65 10.25 -2.77
CA VAL A 28 -5.21 9.33 -3.77
C VAL A 28 -4.56 9.56 -5.14
N ALA A 29 -4.35 10.81 -5.52
CA ALA A 29 -3.65 11.13 -6.77
C ALA A 29 -2.18 10.65 -6.74
N LEU A 30 -1.46 10.88 -5.64
CA LEU A 30 -0.10 10.37 -5.44
C LEU A 30 -0.06 8.83 -5.47
N SER A 31 -1.04 8.17 -4.84
CA SER A 31 -1.17 6.71 -4.88
C SER A 31 -1.26 6.20 -6.33
N LYS A 32 -2.05 6.85 -7.18
CA LYS A 32 -2.14 6.50 -8.61
C LYS A 32 -0.83 6.70 -9.36
N VAL A 33 -0.04 7.73 -8.99
CA VAL A 33 1.30 7.94 -9.57
C VAL A 33 2.25 6.82 -9.15
N VAL A 34 2.32 6.52 -7.86
CA VAL A 34 3.16 5.44 -7.32
C VAL A 34 2.80 4.10 -7.94
N GLN A 35 1.52 3.79 -8.09
CA GLN A 35 1.05 2.57 -8.74
C GLN A 35 1.51 2.44 -10.20
N LYS A 36 1.58 3.55 -10.94
CA LYS A 36 2.11 3.53 -12.31
C LYS A 36 3.62 3.33 -12.38
N LEU A 37 4.36 3.74 -11.34
CA LEU A 37 5.81 3.60 -11.26
C LEU A 37 6.25 2.20 -10.81
N LEU A 38 5.38 1.46 -10.16
CA LEU A 38 5.69 0.14 -9.61
C LEU A 38 5.10 -0.98 -10.50
N PRO A 39 5.92 -1.66 -11.31
CA PRO A 39 5.44 -2.71 -12.20
C PRO A 39 4.82 -3.91 -11.47
N GLN A 40 5.18 -4.11 -10.19
CA GLN A 40 4.70 -5.21 -9.37
C GLN A 40 3.28 -5.00 -8.82
N VAL A 41 2.73 -3.79 -8.90
CA VAL A 41 1.43 -3.44 -8.31
C VAL A 41 0.31 -4.35 -8.84
N THR A 42 0.35 -4.72 -10.11
CA THR A 42 -0.65 -5.62 -10.69
C THR A 42 -0.70 -6.97 -9.98
N PHE A 43 0.47 -7.56 -9.67
CA PHE A 43 0.53 -8.82 -8.92
C PHE A 43 0.06 -8.65 -7.48
N VAL A 44 0.44 -7.55 -6.84
CA VAL A 44 0.01 -7.24 -5.48
C VAL A 44 -1.50 -7.07 -5.41
N SER A 45 -2.11 -6.35 -6.36
CA SER A 45 -3.57 -6.19 -6.43
C SER A 45 -4.29 -7.53 -6.63
N GLN A 46 -3.80 -8.42 -7.49
CA GLN A 46 -4.36 -9.76 -7.65
C GLN A 46 -4.27 -10.60 -6.36
N MET A 47 -3.17 -10.46 -5.63
CA MET A 47 -3.04 -11.10 -4.32
C MET A 47 -4.02 -10.52 -3.30
N MET A 48 -4.28 -9.21 -3.32
CA MET A 48 -5.27 -8.56 -2.48
C MET A 48 -6.69 -9.03 -2.83
N ASP A 49 -7.03 -9.15 -4.10
CA ASP A 49 -8.31 -9.74 -4.54
C ASP A 49 -8.49 -11.17 -4.01
N THR A 50 -7.42 -11.97 -4.04
CA THR A 50 -7.45 -13.32 -3.49
C THR A 50 -7.65 -13.31 -1.98
N LEU A 51 -6.98 -12.41 -1.26
CA LEU A 51 -7.11 -12.22 0.18
C LEU A 51 -8.55 -11.84 0.55
N ILE A 52 -9.12 -10.85 -0.13
CA ILE A 52 -10.48 -10.36 0.08
C ILE A 52 -11.50 -11.47 -0.11
N ASN A 53 -11.41 -12.18 -1.23
CA ASN A 53 -12.36 -13.26 -1.55
C ASN A 53 -12.31 -14.41 -0.55
N ARG A 54 -11.11 -14.79 -0.08
CA ARG A 54 -10.95 -15.89 0.89
C ARG A 54 -11.32 -15.51 2.32
N SER A 55 -11.17 -14.23 2.66
CA SER A 55 -11.36 -13.75 4.04
C SER A 55 -12.68 -13.00 4.23
N LYS A 56 -13.47 -12.82 3.17
CA LYS A 56 -14.69 -11.98 3.15
C LYS A 56 -14.45 -10.57 3.69
N ILE A 57 -13.31 -10.00 3.33
CA ILE A 57 -12.97 -8.62 3.61
C ILE A 57 -13.72 -7.75 2.61
N GLN A 58 -14.25 -6.60 3.02
CA GLN A 58 -14.98 -5.68 2.12
C GLN A 58 -14.02 -4.86 1.27
N LYS A 59 -12.95 -4.38 1.86
CA LYS A 59 -11.94 -3.54 1.20
C LYS A 59 -10.60 -3.71 1.88
N ALA A 60 -9.52 -3.67 1.09
CA ALA A 60 -8.17 -3.70 1.63
C ALA A 60 -7.27 -2.66 0.95
N PHE A 61 -6.41 -2.04 1.74
CA PHE A 61 -5.39 -1.11 1.29
C PHE A 61 -4.04 -1.52 1.83
N LEU A 62 -3.02 -1.45 0.99
CA LEU A 62 -1.62 -1.56 1.39
C LEU A 62 -1.02 -0.16 1.42
N PHE A 63 -0.86 0.39 2.61
CA PHE A 63 -0.34 1.73 2.82
C PHE A 63 1.17 1.74 3.07
N ASP A 64 1.83 2.75 2.54
CA ASP A 64 3.05 3.25 3.14
C ASP A 64 2.68 4.14 4.33
N VAL A 65 3.10 3.71 5.51
CA VAL A 65 2.72 4.34 6.80
C VAL A 65 3.23 5.78 6.91
N ILE A 66 4.37 6.08 6.30
CA ILE A 66 5.03 7.39 6.41
C ILE A 66 4.32 8.42 5.53
N SER A 67 4.08 8.08 4.26
CA SER A 67 3.50 9.00 3.28
C SER A 67 1.98 8.96 3.22
N LYS A 68 1.33 7.96 3.87
CA LYS A 68 -0.11 7.67 3.79
C LYS A 68 -0.61 7.39 2.36
N VAL A 69 0.30 7.12 1.46
CA VAL A 69 0.01 6.71 0.09
C VAL A 69 -0.28 5.22 0.08
N TYR A 70 -1.39 4.79 -0.51
CA TYR A 70 -1.60 3.36 -0.72
C TYR A 70 -0.89 2.89 -1.98
N ILE A 71 -0.02 1.90 -1.80
CA ILE A 71 0.76 1.31 -2.89
C ILE A 71 -0.11 0.41 -3.74
N ALA A 72 -1.00 -0.35 -3.11
CA ALA A 72 -1.94 -1.24 -3.78
C ALA A 72 -3.28 -1.28 -3.05
N THR A 73 -4.31 -1.62 -3.81
CA THR A 73 -5.66 -1.93 -3.31
C THR A 73 -6.24 -3.05 -4.16
N ASP A 74 -7.31 -3.64 -3.70
CA ASP A 74 -8.11 -4.60 -4.47
C ASP A 74 -8.77 -3.94 -5.69
N SER A 75 -9.34 -4.74 -6.58
CA SER A 75 -9.96 -4.28 -7.83
C SER A 75 -11.25 -3.48 -7.65
N THR A 76 -11.84 -3.46 -6.45
CA THR A 76 -13.05 -2.67 -6.20
C THR A 76 -12.76 -1.16 -6.19
N PRO A 77 -13.72 -0.30 -6.59
CA PRO A 77 -13.53 1.14 -6.57
C PRO A 77 -13.14 1.67 -5.19
N VAL A 78 -12.25 2.65 -5.17
CA VAL A 78 -11.84 3.32 -3.93
C VAL A 78 -12.92 4.32 -3.54
N ASN A 79 -13.53 4.12 -2.36
CA ASN A 79 -14.39 5.10 -1.73
C ASN A 79 -13.53 6.04 -0.89
N MET A 80 -13.74 7.34 -1.04
CA MET A 80 -12.97 8.37 -0.36
C MET A 80 -13.12 8.29 1.16
N GLN A 81 -14.34 8.05 1.65
CA GLN A 81 -14.61 7.89 3.08
C GLN A 81 -13.84 6.70 3.68
N HIS A 82 -13.78 5.58 2.97
CA HIS A 82 -13.00 4.42 3.42
C HIS A 82 -11.51 4.74 3.47
N TYR A 83 -11.00 5.49 2.50
CA TYR A 83 -9.61 5.92 2.50
C TYR A 83 -9.31 6.83 3.69
N GLU A 84 -10.13 7.85 3.94
CA GLU A 84 -9.97 8.80 5.04
C GLU A 84 -9.92 8.08 6.39
N ILE A 85 -10.89 7.23 6.67
CA ILE A 85 -10.94 6.46 7.92
C ILE A 85 -9.70 5.56 8.08
N CYS A 86 -9.24 4.92 7.00
CA CYS A 86 -8.02 4.11 7.04
C CYS A 86 -6.76 4.96 7.30
N SER A 87 -6.68 6.15 6.70
CA SER A 87 -5.57 7.08 6.91
C SER A 87 -5.52 7.59 8.36
N GLU A 88 -6.67 7.95 8.92
CA GLU A 88 -6.78 8.36 10.33
C GLU A 88 -6.39 7.23 11.29
N LEU A 89 -6.77 5.99 10.99
CA LEU A 89 -6.33 4.85 11.78
C LEU A 89 -4.81 4.71 11.83
N ILE A 90 -4.14 4.95 10.71
CA ILE A 90 -2.67 4.92 10.64
C ILE A 90 -2.07 6.00 11.53
N ASP A 91 -2.63 7.22 11.53
CA ASP A 91 -2.17 8.31 12.40
C ASP A 91 -2.28 7.96 13.87
N VAL A 92 -3.45 7.49 14.29
CA VAL A 92 -3.68 7.04 15.67
C VAL A 92 -2.68 5.96 16.07
N LEU A 93 -2.41 5.02 15.16
CA LEU A 93 -1.47 3.94 15.46
C LEU A 93 -0.02 4.44 15.57
N ILE A 94 0.38 5.38 14.71
CA ILE A 94 1.70 6.03 14.80
C ILE A 94 1.84 6.76 16.14
N ASP A 95 0.84 7.53 16.55
CA ASP A 95 0.84 8.25 17.81
C ASP A 95 0.94 7.31 19.00
N VAL A 96 0.15 6.25 19.02
CA VAL A 96 0.20 5.21 20.06
C VAL A 96 1.56 4.53 20.10
N THR A 97 2.13 4.19 18.95
CA THR A 97 3.48 3.57 18.92
C THR A 97 4.58 4.53 19.31
N CYS A 98 4.44 5.83 19.02
CA CYS A 98 5.38 6.85 19.50
C CYS A 98 5.35 7.00 21.03
N ILE A 99 4.18 6.83 21.65
CA ILE A 99 4.00 7.00 23.11
C ILE A 99 4.45 5.73 23.87
N TYR A 100 4.10 4.55 23.35
CA TYR A 100 4.23 3.29 24.08
C TYR A 100 5.25 2.32 23.49
N GLY A 101 5.70 2.52 22.25
CA GLY A 101 6.54 1.60 21.49
C GLY A 101 7.99 2.05 21.35
N TYR A 102 8.54 2.76 22.34
CA TYR A 102 9.92 3.21 22.30
C TYR A 102 10.87 2.05 22.56
N ASP A 103 11.47 1.55 21.51
CA ASP A 103 12.54 0.56 21.57
C ASP A 103 13.86 1.26 21.17
N GLU A 104 14.72 1.56 22.16
CA GLU A 104 15.95 2.34 21.98
C GLU A 104 16.95 1.67 21.00
N GLU A 105 16.91 0.35 20.87
CA GLU A 105 17.92 -0.40 20.12
C GLU A 105 17.65 -0.48 18.61
N ASN A 106 16.40 -0.41 18.14
CA ASN A 106 16.07 -0.68 16.73
C ASN A 106 15.55 0.51 15.90
N GLY A 107 15.27 1.65 16.52
CA GLY A 107 14.80 2.87 15.82
C GLY A 107 13.52 2.69 14.99
N SER A 108 12.89 1.52 15.03
CA SER A 108 11.71 1.18 14.29
C SER A 108 10.47 1.49 15.11
N LYS A 109 9.80 2.57 14.76
CA LYS A 109 8.54 3.00 15.40
C LYS A 109 7.38 2.03 15.18
N PHE A 110 7.56 1.00 14.37
CA PHE A 110 6.53 0.05 13.99
C PHE A 110 7.06 -1.37 14.20
N ASP A 111 6.54 -2.09 15.20
CA ASP A 111 6.97 -3.47 15.50
C ASP A 111 6.35 -4.45 14.50
N LYS A 112 7.12 -5.49 14.13
CA LYS A 112 6.72 -6.58 13.21
C LYS A 112 5.46 -7.33 13.62
N LYS A 113 4.96 -7.10 14.83
CA LYS A 113 3.74 -7.71 15.37
C LYS A 113 2.62 -6.69 15.59
N SER A 114 2.83 -5.42 15.23
CA SER A 114 1.81 -4.39 15.43
C SER A 114 0.52 -4.73 14.72
N SER A 115 -0.55 -4.78 15.47
CA SER A 115 -1.91 -4.99 14.95
C SER A 115 -2.89 -4.12 15.72
N SER A 116 -3.86 -3.57 15.04
CA SER A 116 -4.93 -2.80 15.64
C SER A 116 -6.28 -3.23 15.12
N ILE A 117 -7.27 -3.25 15.99
CA ILE A 117 -8.66 -3.53 15.65
C ILE A 117 -9.52 -2.40 16.20
N ILE A 118 -10.15 -1.64 15.33
CA ILE A 118 -11.08 -0.58 15.69
C ILE A 118 -12.46 -0.92 15.19
N ARG A 119 -13.47 -0.85 16.06
CA ARG A 119 -14.86 -1.05 15.70
C ARG A 119 -15.53 0.30 15.49
N LEU A 120 -16.04 0.53 14.30
CA LEU A 120 -16.81 1.72 13.97
C LEU A 120 -18.28 1.41 14.12
N ALA A 121 -18.93 2.07 15.10
CA ALA A 121 -20.37 1.98 15.27
C ALA A 121 -21.03 3.08 14.44
N HIS A 122 -21.86 2.69 13.46
CA HIS A 122 -22.70 3.64 12.74
C HIS A 122 -24.00 3.88 13.51
N ALA A 123 -24.35 5.16 13.69
CA ALA A 123 -25.55 5.56 14.43
C ALA A 123 -26.89 5.11 13.78
N ASN A 124 -26.88 4.69 12.52
CA ASN A 124 -28.08 4.43 11.73
C ASN A 124 -28.30 2.95 11.39
N ASN A 125 -27.98 2.00 12.27
CA ASN A 125 -28.18 0.56 12.01
C ASN A 125 -27.58 0.01 10.70
N GLN A 126 -26.68 0.75 10.05
CA GLN A 126 -25.87 0.22 8.98
C GLN A 126 -24.84 -0.75 9.56
N GLU A 127 -24.41 -1.69 8.74
CA GLU A 127 -23.48 -2.75 9.14
C GLU A 127 -22.25 -2.15 9.85
N ASN A 128 -22.00 -2.58 11.08
CA ASN A 128 -20.82 -2.15 11.83
C ASN A 128 -19.57 -2.63 11.11
N ILE A 129 -18.68 -1.70 10.78
CA ILE A 129 -17.42 -1.96 10.12
C ILE A 129 -16.32 -2.08 11.17
N VAL A 130 -15.46 -3.06 10.99
CA VAL A 130 -14.26 -3.25 11.78
C VAL A 130 -13.06 -2.93 10.90
N LEU A 131 -12.27 -1.98 11.32
CA LEU A 131 -10.95 -1.71 10.74
C LEU A 131 -9.94 -2.63 11.39
N TYR A 132 -9.24 -3.40 10.56
CA TYR A 132 -8.20 -4.31 10.99
C TYR A 132 -6.89 -3.95 10.31
N LEU A 133 -5.93 -3.47 11.10
CA LEU A 133 -4.60 -3.09 10.62
C LEU A 133 -3.58 -4.14 11.04
N ARG A 134 -2.71 -4.53 10.11
CA ARG A 134 -1.53 -5.37 10.35
C ARG A 134 -0.32 -4.77 9.64
N GLU A 135 0.78 -4.68 10.36
CA GLU A 135 2.08 -4.41 9.75
C GLU A 135 2.48 -5.56 8.82
N VAL A 136 2.98 -5.21 7.65
CA VAL A 136 3.45 -6.17 6.64
C VAL A 136 4.96 -6.14 6.52
N ASP A 137 5.55 -4.95 6.49
CA ASP A 137 6.99 -4.70 6.49
C ASP A 137 7.24 -3.35 7.17
N LYS A 138 8.51 -3.00 7.44
CA LYS A 138 8.96 -1.84 8.26
C LYS A 138 8.16 -0.54 8.09
N CYS A 139 7.70 -0.25 6.87
CA CYS A 139 6.92 0.96 6.56
C CYS A 139 5.59 0.64 5.88
N LEU A 140 5.23 -0.64 5.75
CA LEU A 140 4.03 -1.07 5.05
C LEU A 140 3.00 -1.64 6.01
N ALA A 141 1.80 -1.08 5.97
CA ALA A 141 0.66 -1.57 6.72
C ALA A 141 -0.47 -2.01 5.79
N LEU A 142 -1.03 -3.17 6.07
CA LEU A 142 -2.27 -3.63 5.45
C LEU A 142 -3.45 -3.21 6.33
N VAL A 143 -4.35 -2.41 5.78
CA VAL A 143 -5.59 -2.01 6.44
C VAL A 143 -6.76 -2.67 5.73
N CYS A 144 -7.55 -3.41 6.48
CA CYS A 144 -8.71 -4.14 5.99
C CYS A 144 -9.99 -3.60 6.63
N LEU A 145 -11.01 -3.36 5.82
CA LEU A 145 -12.37 -3.11 6.26
C LEU A 145 -13.14 -4.42 6.25
N ILE A 146 -13.64 -4.82 7.40
CA ILE A 146 -14.29 -6.12 7.61
C ILE A 146 -15.66 -5.87 8.22
N ASN A 147 -16.67 -6.61 7.77
CA ASN A 147 -17.95 -6.57 8.42
C ASN A 147 -17.85 -7.20 9.82
N GLN A 148 -18.47 -6.59 10.83
CA GLN A 148 -18.44 -7.11 12.21
C GLN A 148 -18.96 -8.56 12.31
N SER A 149 -19.89 -8.96 11.45
CA SER A 149 -20.38 -10.34 11.37
C SER A 149 -19.29 -11.37 11.02
N GLU A 150 -18.24 -10.97 10.32
CA GLU A 150 -17.16 -11.85 9.86
C GLU A 150 -15.96 -11.90 10.82
N ILE A 151 -15.94 -11.04 11.86
CA ILE A 151 -14.81 -10.96 12.80
C ILE A 151 -14.59 -12.25 13.61
N HIS A 152 -15.64 -13.09 13.76
CA HIS A 152 -15.53 -14.38 14.43
C HIS A 152 -14.54 -15.33 13.71
N ARG A 153 -14.19 -15.05 12.45
CA ARG A 153 -13.19 -15.79 11.65
C ARG A 153 -11.79 -15.20 11.73
N GLN A 154 -11.49 -14.42 12.76
CA GLN A 154 -10.22 -13.69 12.89
C GLN A 154 -8.99 -14.60 12.67
N HIS A 155 -9.01 -15.85 13.14
CA HIS A 155 -7.89 -16.77 12.92
C HIS A 155 -7.67 -17.10 11.44
N LEU A 156 -8.74 -17.26 10.66
CA LEU A 156 -8.66 -17.46 9.21
C LEU A 156 -8.14 -16.20 8.50
N ILE A 157 -8.64 -15.06 8.93
CA ILE A 157 -8.20 -13.76 8.39
C ILE A 157 -6.70 -13.57 8.64
N ASN A 158 -6.24 -13.83 9.87
CA ASN A 158 -4.83 -13.75 10.23
C ASN A 158 -3.97 -14.70 9.39
N TYR A 159 -4.37 -15.95 9.25
CA TYR A 159 -3.67 -16.92 8.43
C TYR A 159 -3.53 -16.45 6.96
N ASN A 160 -4.61 -15.93 6.39
CA ASN A 160 -4.60 -15.43 5.02
C ASN A 160 -3.73 -14.16 4.87
N ILE A 161 -3.73 -13.27 5.88
CA ILE A 161 -2.85 -12.10 5.91
C ILE A 161 -1.38 -12.52 6.01
N ASP A 162 -1.05 -13.51 6.83
CA ASP A 162 0.32 -14.01 6.94
C ASP A 162 0.79 -14.63 5.62
N ARG A 163 -0.09 -15.34 4.90
CA ARG A 163 0.19 -15.84 3.54
C ARG A 163 0.39 -14.72 2.52
N PHE A 164 -0.42 -13.68 2.60
CA PHE A 164 -0.25 -12.48 1.79
C PHE A 164 1.11 -11.80 2.07
N LYS A 165 1.47 -11.65 3.34
CA LYS A 165 2.75 -11.09 3.79
C LYS A 165 3.95 -11.87 3.23
N ASP A 166 3.90 -13.20 3.30
CA ASP A 166 4.96 -14.05 2.74
C ASP A 166 5.07 -13.93 1.21
N GLY A 167 3.93 -13.86 0.53
CA GLY A 167 3.89 -13.65 -0.92
C GLY A 167 4.47 -12.30 -1.33
N LEU A 168 4.13 -11.24 -0.59
CA LEU A 168 4.62 -9.89 -0.84
C LEU A 168 6.15 -9.80 -0.69
N LYS A 169 6.70 -10.42 0.36
CA LYS A 169 8.16 -10.50 0.55
C LYS A 169 8.87 -11.17 -0.62
N ARG A 170 8.30 -12.25 -1.17
CA ARG A 170 8.86 -12.94 -2.34
C ARG A 170 8.87 -12.05 -3.58
N ILE A 171 7.78 -11.30 -3.81
CA ILE A 171 7.69 -10.37 -4.95
C ILE A 171 8.76 -9.28 -4.85
N PHE A 172 8.92 -8.67 -3.67
CA PHE A 172 9.91 -7.62 -3.48
C PHE A 172 11.35 -8.15 -3.53
N ALA A 173 11.63 -9.32 -2.97
CA ALA A 173 12.94 -9.95 -3.07
C ALA A 173 13.32 -10.24 -4.53
N HIS A 174 12.42 -10.84 -5.29
CA HIS A 174 12.66 -11.12 -6.72
C HIS A 174 12.88 -9.83 -7.54
N SER A 175 12.11 -8.78 -7.24
CA SER A 175 12.27 -7.48 -7.89
C SER A 175 13.63 -6.83 -7.61
N SER A 176 14.12 -6.94 -6.38
CA SER A 176 15.44 -6.41 -6.00
C SER A 176 16.58 -7.15 -6.71
N GLU A 177 16.47 -8.47 -6.86
CA GLU A 177 17.44 -9.28 -7.60
C GLU A 177 17.49 -8.94 -9.09
N LEU A 178 16.33 -8.71 -9.72
CA LEU A 178 16.25 -8.31 -11.12
C LEU A 178 16.90 -6.94 -11.35
N ARG A 179 16.66 -5.98 -10.45
CA ARG A 179 17.29 -4.66 -10.52
C ARG A 179 18.80 -4.73 -10.35
N ALA A 180 19.29 -5.55 -9.41
CA ALA A 180 20.71 -5.75 -9.19
C ALA A 180 21.41 -6.36 -10.43
N LYS A 181 20.76 -7.32 -11.10
CA LYS A 181 21.28 -7.91 -12.34
C LYS A 181 21.33 -6.90 -13.49
N GLN A 182 20.31 -6.05 -13.63
CA GLN A 182 20.28 -5.02 -14.67
C GLN A 182 21.34 -3.93 -14.47
N SER A 183 21.58 -3.51 -13.23
CA SER A 183 22.63 -2.53 -12.91
C SER A 183 24.03 -3.10 -13.13
N GLY A 184 24.26 -4.39 -12.86
CA GLY A 184 25.54 -5.08 -13.11
C GLY A 184 25.86 -5.20 -14.61
N VAL A 185 24.88 -5.46 -15.45
CA VAL A 185 25.05 -5.55 -16.92
C VAL A 185 25.37 -4.17 -17.52
N SER A 186 24.75 -3.10 -17.02
CA SER A 186 25.01 -1.74 -17.49
C SER A 186 26.43 -1.26 -17.14
N ALA A 187 26.97 -1.68 -15.99
CA ALA A 187 28.33 -1.34 -15.59
C ALA A 187 29.40 -2.05 -16.46
N GLN A 188 29.15 -3.29 -16.88
CA GLN A 188 30.07 -4.03 -17.76
C GLN A 188 30.08 -3.53 -19.20
N ALA A 189 28.93 -3.03 -19.70
CA ALA A 189 28.85 -2.46 -21.05
C ALA A 189 29.59 -1.10 -21.20
N ALA A 190 29.78 -0.38 -20.09
CA ALA A 190 30.47 0.90 -20.08
C ALA A 190 32.02 0.79 -20.04
N THR A 191 32.56 -0.41 -19.81
CA THR A 191 34.01 -0.64 -19.61
C THR A 191 34.71 -1.23 -20.83
N THR A 192 34.04 -1.38 -21.99
CA THR A 192 34.70 -1.86 -23.21
C THR A 192 35.44 -0.69 -23.88
N PRO A 193 36.81 -0.66 -23.92
CA PRO A 193 37.53 0.39 -24.60
C PRO A 193 37.31 0.26 -26.11
N ARG A 194 36.91 1.36 -26.76
CA ARG A 194 36.99 1.49 -28.21
C ARG A 194 38.46 1.32 -28.63
N GLN A 195 38.80 0.19 -29.20
CA GLN A 195 40.03 0.04 -29.94
C GLN A 195 39.89 0.82 -31.26
N GLN A 196 40.81 1.74 -31.44
CA GLN A 196 41.05 2.45 -32.67
C GLN A 196 41.67 1.53 -33.73
#